data_e920d0f723f88b0da6adaf03c8b1ba48
#
_entry.id   e920d0f723f88b0da6adaf03c8b1ba48
#
_cell.length_a   1.000
_cell.length_b   1.000
_cell.length_c   1.000
_cell.angle_alpha   90.00
_cell.angle_beta   90.00
_cell.angle_gamma   90.00
#
_symmetry.space_group_name_H-M   'P 1'
#
loop_
_entity.id
_entity.type
_entity.pdbx_description
1 polymer ?
#
loop_
_entity_poly.entity_id
_entity_poly.type
_entity_poly.pdbx_seq_one_letter_code
_entity_poly.pdbx_strand_id
1 'polypeptide(L)'
;MLPKSISQRLVKSEDLNHHKTFFAGRCAEWFVETSFIAVAEYINPQHIVCLKVHGLEFLHPIYAGDALSIESTVISNGKSTLTVYTKITCNKTPDRIFCDGFATFVHVNDDTVPQPHGIVIVPTTEEEARLQ
;
A
#
# COMPACT_ATOMS: atom_id res chain seq x y z
N MET A 1 -7.31 -16.26 -3.80
CA MET A 1 -7.03 -14.93 -3.22
C MET A 1 -5.56 -14.59 -3.37
N LEU A 2 -5.26 -13.42 -3.86
CA LEU A 2 -3.87 -12.96 -3.99
C LEU A 2 -3.23 -12.78 -2.61
N PRO A 3 -1.91 -12.98 -2.51
CA PRO A 3 -1.19 -12.76 -1.25
C PRO A 3 -1.35 -11.34 -0.74
N LYS A 4 -1.38 -11.18 0.57
CA LYS A 4 -1.52 -9.88 1.23
C LYS A 4 -0.38 -9.66 2.22
N SER A 5 0.09 -8.44 2.28
CA SER A 5 1.04 -8.00 3.31
C SER A 5 0.29 -7.11 4.28
N ILE A 6 0.34 -7.45 5.56
CA ILE A 6 -0.40 -6.73 6.60
C ILE A 6 0.59 -6.20 7.63
N SER A 7 0.53 -4.89 7.86
CA SER A 7 1.26 -4.22 8.94
C SER A 7 0.26 -3.69 9.94
N GLN A 8 0.64 -3.70 11.22
CA GLN A 8 -0.17 -3.09 12.27
C GLN A 8 0.60 -1.96 12.92
N ARG A 9 -0.08 -0.85 13.18
CA ARG A 9 0.50 0.35 13.75
C ARG A 9 -0.42 0.96 14.79
N LEU A 10 0.17 1.51 15.84
CA LEU A 10 -0.55 2.30 16.83
C LEU A 10 -0.34 3.77 16.52
N VAL A 11 -1.43 4.53 16.46
CA VAL A 11 -1.36 5.98 16.28
C VAL A 11 -1.06 6.62 17.63
N LYS A 12 0.07 7.35 17.70
CA LYS A 12 0.54 8.03 18.91
C LYS A 12 0.37 9.53 18.74
N SER A 13 0.48 10.27 19.84
CA SER A 13 0.34 11.73 19.80
C SER A 13 1.34 12.39 18.84
N GLU A 14 2.52 11.81 18.66
CA GLU A 14 3.53 12.31 17.72
C GLU A 14 3.14 12.15 16.25
N ASP A 15 2.12 11.32 15.98
CA ASP A 15 1.63 11.07 14.63
C ASP A 15 0.47 12.00 14.22
N LEU A 16 0.11 12.93 15.08
CA LEU A 16 -1.05 13.79 14.88
C LEU A 16 -0.69 15.12 14.21
N ASN A 17 -1.66 15.67 13.51
CA ASN A 17 -1.57 17.02 12.95
C ASN A 17 -2.06 18.06 13.98
N HIS A 18 -2.15 19.33 13.56
CA HIS A 18 -2.58 20.43 14.43
C HIS A 18 -4.07 20.35 14.82
N HIS A 19 -4.87 19.53 14.14
CA HIS A 19 -6.28 19.27 14.51
C HIS A 19 -6.41 18.06 15.45
N LYS A 20 -5.29 17.47 15.86
CA LYS A 20 -5.23 16.29 16.72
C LYS A 20 -5.86 15.06 16.08
N THR A 21 -5.79 14.98 14.75
CA THR A 21 -6.10 13.77 14.01
C THR A 21 -4.83 13.27 13.32
N PHE A 22 -4.86 12.03 12.83
CA PHE A 22 -3.69 11.40 12.22
C PHE A 22 -3.19 12.24 11.04
N PHE A 23 -1.90 12.59 11.05
CA PHE A 23 -1.30 13.41 10.00
C PHE A 23 -1.27 12.66 8.68
N ALA A 24 -1.84 13.26 7.64
CA ALA A 24 -1.94 12.63 6.31
C ALA A 24 -0.57 12.24 5.74
N GLY A 25 0.45 13.07 5.97
CA GLY A 25 1.82 12.76 5.53
C GLY A 25 2.38 11.50 6.18
N ARG A 26 2.10 11.29 7.46
CA ARG A 26 2.52 10.09 8.17
C ARG A 26 1.75 8.87 7.66
N CYS A 27 0.46 9.04 7.41
CA CYS A 27 -0.38 8.00 6.84
C CYS A 27 0.15 7.58 5.47
N ALA A 28 0.49 8.54 4.62
CA ALA A 28 1.05 8.28 3.30
C ALA A 28 2.39 7.53 3.40
N GLU A 29 3.23 7.87 4.38
CA GLU A 29 4.50 7.19 4.63
C GLU A 29 4.27 5.71 4.93
N TRP A 30 3.36 5.41 5.86
CA TRP A 30 3.04 4.03 6.23
C TRP A 30 2.40 3.27 5.06
N PHE A 31 1.57 3.96 4.27
CA PHE A 31 0.92 3.43 3.08
C PHE A 31 1.98 2.98 2.05
N VAL A 32 2.92 3.85 1.72
CA VAL A 32 3.97 3.54 0.73
C VAL A 32 4.88 2.43 1.24
N GLU A 33 5.25 2.47 2.52
CA GLU A 33 6.11 1.46 3.12
C GLU A 33 5.49 0.07 3.05
N THR A 34 4.21 -0.06 3.41
CA THR A 34 3.52 -1.36 3.36
C THR A 34 3.34 -1.82 1.92
N SER A 35 3.05 -0.90 1.00
CA SER A 35 2.95 -1.22 -0.43
C SER A 35 4.28 -1.74 -0.98
N PHE A 36 5.40 -1.12 -0.57
CA PHE A 36 6.74 -1.55 -0.95
C PHE A 36 7.01 -2.98 -0.46
N ILE A 37 6.65 -3.28 0.78
CA ILE A 37 6.84 -4.60 1.37
C ILE A 37 6.10 -5.67 0.56
N ALA A 38 4.89 -5.36 0.08
CA ALA A 38 4.13 -6.29 -0.75
C ALA A 38 4.86 -6.62 -2.06
N VAL A 39 5.45 -5.61 -2.70
CA VAL A 39 6.24 -5.82 -3.93
C VAL A 39 7.52 -6.57 -3.64
N ALA A 40 8.12 -6.35 -2.48
CA ALA A 40 9.36 -7.02 -2.08
C ALA A 40 9.20 -8.54 -1.91
N GLU A 41 7.97 -9.03 -1.80
CA GLU A 41 7.69 -10.47 -1.82
C GLU A 41 7.91 -11.08 -3.21
N TYR A 42 7.90 -10.27 -4.26
CA TYR A 42 8.05 -10.70 -5.65
C TYR A 42 9.40 -10.33 -6.26
N ILE A 43 10.01 -9.24 -5.84
CA ILE A 43 11.19 -8.65 -6.46
C ILE A 43 12.18 -8.25 -5.37
N ASN A 44 13.49 -8.42 -5.64
CA ASN A 44 14.53 -7.99 -4.72
C ASN A 44 14.37 -6.49 -4.42
N PRO A 45 14.33 -6.07 -3.15
CA PRO A 45 14.17 -4.66 -2.78
C PRO A 45 15.13 -3.69 -3.44
N GLN A 46 16.36 -4.10 -3.76
CA GLN A 46 17.33 -3.26 -4.45
C GLN A 46 16.87 -2.87 -5.87
N HIS A 47 15.97 -3.65 -6.45
CA HIS A 47 15.49 -3.48 -7.82
C HIS A 47 14.07 -2.96 -7.89
N ILE A 48 13.60 -2.27 -6.84
CA ILE A 48 12.26 -1.71 -6.76
C ILE A 48 12.35 -0.20 -6.57
N VAL A 49 11.65 0.55 -7.43
CA VAL A 49 11.54 2.00 -7.29
C VAL A 49 10.07 2.37 -7.34
N CYS A 50 9.62 3.22 -6.43
CA CYS A 50 8.26 3.74 -6.46
C CYS A 50 8.10 4.71 -7.60
N LEU A 51 7.19 4.43 -8.53
CA LEU A 51 6.94 5.27 -9.68
C LEU A 51 5.90 6.34 -9.38
N LYS A 52 4.80 5.95 -8.75
CA LYS A 52 3.72 6.89 -8.43
C LYS A 52 2.79 6.32 -7.36
N VAL A 53 2.13 7.25 -6.67
CA VAL A 53 1.01 6.95 -5.77
C VAL A 53 -0.20 7.65 -6.37
N HIS A 54 -1.31 6.92 -6.48
CA HIS A 54 -2.51 7.48 -7.09
C HIS A 54 -3.77 6.98 -6.40
N GLY A 55 -4.83 7.76 -6.49
CA GLY A 55 -6.11 7.41 -5.88
C GLY A 55 -6.07 7.32 -4.36
N LEU A 56 -5.09 7.95 -3.70
CA LEU A 56 -4.99 7.93 -2.25
C LEU A 56 -6.03 8.86 -1.65
N GLU A 57 -6.97 8.28 -0.91
CA GLU A 57 -8.07 9.03 -0.30
C GLU A 57 -8.13 8.79 1.20
N PHE A 58 -8.35 9.88 1.94
CA PHE A 58 -8.51 9.86 3.40
C PHE A 58 -10.00 10.03 3.68
N LEU A 59 -10.67 8.92 4.01
CA LEU A 59 -12.13 8.87 4.06
C LEU A 59 -12.71 9.22 5.43
N HIS A 60 -11.97 8.95 6.50
CA HIS A 60 -12.41 9.18 7.87
C HIS A 60 -11.24 9.60 8.76
N PRO A 61 -11.48 10.43 9.78
CA PRO A 61 -10.42 10.82 10.71
C PRO A 61 -9.99 9.63 11.59
N ILE A 62 -8.72 9.63 11.92
CA ILE A 62 -8.08 8.65 12.79
C ILE A 62 -7.48 9.41 13.96
N TYR A 63 -7.57 8.84 15.16
CA TYR A 63 -7.19 9.51 16.40
C TYR A 63 -6.09 8.77 17.14
N ALA A 64 -5.43 9.46 18.07
CA ALA A 64 -4.44 8.82 18.94
C ALA A 64 -5.08 7.65 19.70
N GLY A 65 -4.35 6.56 19.81
CA GLY A 65 -4.83 5.34 20.44
C GLY A 65 -5.48 4.37 19.47
N ASP A 66 -5.80 4.79 18.25
CA ASP A 66 -6.34 3.87 17.25
C ASP A 66 -5.23 2.91 16.79
N ALA A 67 -5.57 1.61 16.78
CA ALA A 67 -4.70 0.58 16.23
C ALA A 67 -5.13 0.30 14.80
N LEU A 68 -4.20 0.42 13.87
CA LEU A 68 -4.48 0.32 12.45
C LEU A 68 -3.98 -0.99 11.87
N SER A 69 -4.71 -1.52 10.89
CA SER A 69 -4.23 -2.57 10.00
C SER A 69 -4.05 -1.96 8.61
N ILE A 70 -2.87 -2.12 8.04
CA ILE A 70 -2.53 -1.65 6.71
C ILE A 70 -2.32 -2.88 5.86
N GLU A 71 -3.20 -3.10 4.88
CA GLU A 71 -3.23 -4.31 4.08
C GLU A 71 -2.94 -3.98 2.63
N SER A 72 -1.88 -4.59 2.08
CA SER A 72 -1.44 -4.36 0.71
C SER A 72 -1.52 -5.62 -0.12
N THR A 73 -2.03 -5.49 -1.34
CA THR A 73 -2.15 -6.58 -2.30
C THR A 73 -1.61 -6.12 -3.64
N VAL A 74 -0.69 -6.87 -4.23
CA VAL A 74 -0.26 -6.60 -5.61
C VAL A 74 -1.39 -7.08 -6.52
N ILE A 75 -2.04 -6.16 -7.22
CA ILE A 75 -3.28 -6.45 -7.95
C ILE A 75 -3.12 -6.50 -9.46
N SER A 76 -2.04 -5.94 -10.00
CA SER A 76 -1.83 -5.95 -11.45
C SER A 76 -0.36 -5.80 -11.79
N ASN A 77 -0.03 -6.13 -13.03
CA ASN A 77 1.33 -6.01 -13.54
C ASN A 77 1.33 -5.37 -14.92
N GLY A 78 2.32 -4.53 -15.16
CA GLY A 78 2.78 -4.19 -16.50
C GLY A 78 3.99 -5.06 -16.81
N LYS A 79 4.71 -4.75 -17.87
CA LYS A 79 5.92 -5.49 -18.25
C LYS A 79 7.03 -5.34 -17.21
N SER A 80 7.23 -4.12 -16.74
CA SER A 80 8.27 -3.79 -15.75
C SER A 80 7.68 -3.25 -14.44
N THR A 81 6.35 -3.16 -14.33
CA THR A 81 5.69 -2.54 -13.17
C THR A 81 4.79 -3.52 -12.44
N LEU A 82 4.60 -3.24 -11.14
CA LEU A 82 3.59 -3.88 -10.31
C LEU A 82 2.80 -2.79 -9.63
N THR A 83 1.46 -2.95 -9.61
CA THR A 83 0.58 -2.00 -8.93
C THR A 83 -0.03 -2.66 -7.71
N VAL A 84 0.02 -1.95 -6.59
CA VAL A 84 -0.45 -2.41 -5.28
C VAL A 84 -1.68 -1.61 -4.88
N TYR A 85 -2.69 -2.30 -4.39
CA TYR A 85 -3.81 -1.67 -3.68
C TYR A 85 -3.55 -1.82 -2.20
N THR A 86 -3.65 -0.72 -1.45
CA THR A 86 -3.45 -0.71 0.00
C THR A 86 -4.63 -0.03 0.67
N LYS A 87 -5.16 -0.68 1.70
CA LYS A 87 -6.23 -0.10 2.51
C LYS A 87 -5.83 -0.08 3.97
N ILE A 88 -6.34 0.92 4.68
CA ILE A 88 -6.10 1.11 6.11
C ILE A 88 -7.43 1.04 6.83
N THR A 89 -7.52 0.16 7.82
CA THR A 89 -8.68 -0.01 8.67
C THR A 89 -8.27 0.14 10.12
N CYS A 90 -9.23 0.44 11.00
CA CYS A 90 -9.01 0.43 12.45
C CYS A 90 -9.47 -0.92 13.00
N ASN A 91 -8.71 -1.47 13.94
CA ASN A 91 -9.00 -2.80 14.49
C ASN A 91 -10.36 -2.88 15.18
N LYS A 92 -10.86 -1.79 15.73
CA LYS A 92 -12.19 -1.76 16.38
C LYS A 92 -13.35 -1.67 15.39
N THR A 93 -13.10 -1.33 14.13
CA THR A 93 -14.09 -1.28 13.06
C THR A 93 -13.51 -1.84 11.78
N PRO A 94 -13.20 -3.16 11.76
CA PRO A 94 -12.40 -3.75 10.65
C PRO A 94 -13.09 -3.72 9.29
N ASP A 95 -14.41 -3.55 9.24
CA ASP A 95 -15.15 -3.50 7.97
C ASP A 95 -15.20 -2.12 7.34
N ARG A 96 -14.63 -1.11 8.02
CA ARG A 96 -14.67 0.27 7.56
C ARG A 96 -13.29 0.67 7.05
N ILE A 97 -13.23 1.11 5.79
CA ILE A 97 -11.99 1.62 5.20
C ILE A 97 -11.83 3.09 5.59
N PHE A 98 -10.71 3.42 6.24
CA PHE A 98 -10.39 4.78 6.65
C PHE A 98 -9.55 5.51 5.62
N CYS A 99 -8.73 4.76 4.88
CA CYS A 99 -7.86 5.30 3.85
C CYS A 99 -7.54 4.17 2.88
N ASP A 100 -7.51 4.47 1.59
CA ASP A 100 -7.02 3.52 0.60
C ASP A 100 -6.43 4.23 -0.61
N GLY A 101 -5.75 3.47 -1.45
CA GLY A 101 -5.14 4.00 -2.65
C GLY A 101 -4.27 2.97 -3.34
N PHE A 102 -3.55 3.44 -4.34
CA PHE A 102 -2.71 2.60 -5.19
C PHE A 102 -1.28 3.15 -5.23
N ALA A 103 -0.32 2.25 -5.36
CA ALA A 103 1.06 2.61 -5.62
C ALA A 103 1.60 1.70 -6.71
N THR A 104 2.30 2.28 -7.67
CA THR A 104 2.92 1.54 -8.76
C THR A 104 4.43 1.60 -8.60
N PHE A 105 5.06 0.43 -8.66
CA PHE A 105 6.50 0.27 -8.52
C PHE A 105 7.07 -0.28 -9.82
N VAL A 106 8.32 0.08 -10.08
CA VAL A 106 9.05 -0.33 -11.29
C VAL A 106 10.18 -1.26 -10.89
N HIS A 107 10.31 -2.37 -11.62
CA HIS A 107 11.47 -3.25 -11.54
C HIS A 107 12.62 -2.66 -12.35
N VAL A 108 13.77 -2.47 -11.72
CA VAL A 108 14.94 -1.85 -12.33
C VAL A 108 16.19 -2.71 -12.14
N ASN A 109 17.20 -2.47 -12.98
CA ASN A 109 18.52 -3.06 -12.79
C ASN A 109 19.36 -2.20 -11.85
N ASP A 110 20.64 -2.55 -11.66
CA ASP A 110 21.53 -1.82 -10.77
C ASP A 110 21.79 -0.37 -11.21
N ASP A 111 21.54 -0.05 -12.48
CA ASP A 111 21.68 1.30 -13.01
C ASP A 111 20.35 2.07 -13.01
N THR A 112 19.34 1.54 -12.32
CA THR A 112 18.00 2.13 -12.21
C THR A 112 17.28 2.21 -13.57
N VAL A 113 17.57 1.28 -14.47
CA VAL A 113 16.90 1.18 -15.76
C VAL A 113 15.79 0.14 -15.69
N PRO A 114 14.57 0.47 -16.14
CA PRO A 114 13.44 -0.46 -16.09
C PRO A 114 13.74 -1.78 -16.80
N GLN A 115 13.33 -2.89 -16.16
CA GLN A 115 13.55 -4.24 -16.67
C GLN A 115 12.25 -5.06 -16.55
N PRO A 116 11.98 -5.96 -17.51
CA PRO A 116 10.87 -6.90 -17.34
C PRO A 116 11.07 -7.76 -16.08
N HIS A 117 10.00 -8.03 -15.35
CA HIS A 117 10.07 -8.86 -14.15
C HIS A 117 9.53 -10.27 -14.37
N GLY A 118 8.82 -10.51 -15.47
CA GLY A 118 8.30 -11.85 -15.77
C GLY A 118 7.16 -12.31 -14.86
N ILE A 119 6.60 -11.42 -14.05
CA ILE A 119 5.55 -11.74 -13.10
C ILE A 119 4.18 -11.44 -13.71
N VAL A 120 3.26 -12.38 -13.57
CA VAL A 120 1.87 -12.22 -14.03
C VAL A 120 0.95 -12.34 -12.83
N ILE A 121 0.15 -11.31 -12.60
CA ILE A 121 -0.81 -11.26 -11.50
C ILE A 121 -2.18 -11.63 -12.04
N VAL A 122 -2.73 -12.73 -11.55
CA VAL A 122 -4.04 -13.22 -11.95
C VAL A 122 -5.00 -13.08 -10.79
N PRO A 123 -6.01 -12.19 -10.89
CA PRO A 123 -6.99 -12.04 -9.81
C PRO A 123 -7.79 -13.34 -9.65
N THR A 124 -8.06 -13.72 -8.42
CA THR A 124 -8.80 -14.95 -8.09
C THR A 124 -10.17 -14.66 -7.50
N THR A 125 -10.47 -13.40 -7.24
CA THR A 125 -11.77 -12.96 -6.72
C THR A 125 -12.33 -11.84 -7.58
N GLU A 126 -13.64 -11.65 -7.51
CA GLU A 126 -14.32 -10.58 -8.23
C GLU A 126 -13.83 -9.20 -7.76
N GLU A 127 -13.59 -9.04 -6.46
CA GLU A 127 -13.07 -7.80 -5.90
C GLU A 127 -11.68 -7.50 -6.45
N GLU A 128 -10.80 -8.50 -6.51
CA GLU A 128 -9.45 -8.33 -7.05
C GLU A 128 -9.48 -7.93 -8.52
N ALA A 129 -10.40 -8.52 -9.29
CA ALA A 129 -10.56 -8.18 -10.70
C ALA A 129 -11.02 -6.73 -10.90
N ARG A 130 -11.88 -6.22 -10.02
CA ARG A 130 -12.34 -4.83 -10.10
C ARG A 130 -11.24 -3.82 -9.79
N LEU A 131 -10.26 -4.20 -8.96
CA LEU A 131 -9.17 -3.32 -8.57
C LEU A 131 -8.11 -3.14 -9.65
N GLN A 132 -8.07 -4.04 -10.63
CA GLN A 132 -7.08 -3.95 -11.71
C GLN A 132 -7.36 -2.74 -12.67
#